data_cfb1deffa953144d77505d3548bc125b
#
_entry.id   cfb1deffa953144d77505d3548bc125b
#
_cell.length_a   1.000
_cell.length_b   1.000
_cell.length_c   1.000
_cell.angle_alpha   90.00
_cell.angle_beta   90.00
_cell.angle_gamma   90.00
#
_symmetry.space_group_name_H-M   'P 1'
#
loop_
_entity.id
_entity.type
_entity.pdbx_description
1 polymer ?
#
loop_
_entity_poly.entity_id
_entity_poly.type
_entity_poly.pdbx_seq_one_letter_code
_entity_poly.pdbx_strand_id
1 'polypeptide(L)'
;AEITVSIELTAADETYSPESATATTTTETSLTELVGGGPIEYELTCSDVSPTFWPNADDSTLEIHIEGTNDGILTITLDEEVIKPFSDGSFFVFVNGEEVQDFVQDGNTLIIPCKAGDEKIEIVGSWAIPEFGTIAAMILVVAIVAIIAVSAKTKLSLVPRY
;
A
#
# COMPACT_ATOMS: atom_id res chain seq x y z
N ALA A 1 -29.53 5.39 -9.74
CA ALA A 1 -30.08 6.65 -9.21
C ALA A 1 -29.07 7.76 -9.54
N GLU A 2 -29.44 8.61 -10.52
CA GLU A 2 -28.67 9.81 -10.86
C GLU A 2 -28.95 10.88 -9.80
N ILE A 3 -27.90 11.42 -9.22
CA ILE A 3 -27.99 12.61 -8.35
C ILE A 3 -27.58 13.80 -9.21
N THR A 4 -28.57 14.59 -9.63
CA THR A 4 -28.35 15.85 -10.33
C THR A 4 -28.26 16.96 -9.29
N VAL A 5 -27.07 17.57 -9.12
CA VAL A 5 -26.89 18.77 -8.31
C VAL A 5 -26.89 19.95 -9.25
N SER A 6 -27.96 20.75 -9.18
CA SER A 6 -28.05 22.03 -9.90
C SER A 6 -27.52 23.15 -9.00
N ILE A 7 -26.44 23.81 -9.42
CA ILE A 7 -25.95 25.03 -8.78
C ILE A 7 -26.44 26.20 -9.66
N GLU A 8 -27.33 27.01 -9.11
CA GLU A 8 -27.82 28.25 -9.72
C GLU A 8 -26.88 29.39 -9.36
N LEU A 9 -26.10 29.86 -10.34
CA LEU A 9 -25.25 31.04 -10.20
C LEU A 9 -26.00 32.27 -10.69
N THR A 10 -26.30 33.18 -9.77
CA THR A 10 -26.85 34.50 -10.10
C THR A 10 -25.75 35.39 -10.65
N ALA A 11 -25.87 35.80 -11.89
CA ALA A 11 -24.92 36.69 -12.55
C ALA A 11 -25.04 38.13 -12.05
N ALA A 12 -23.93 38.70 -11.61
CA ALA A 12 -23.70 40.16 -11.62
C ALA A 12 -22.63 40.44 -12.65
N ASP A 13 -23.01 41.26 -13.62
CA ASP A 13 -22.37 41.79 -14.75
C ASP A 13 -20.92 42.27 -14.48
N GLU A 14 -19.93 41.70 -15.19
CA GLU A 14 -18.81 42.43 -15.79
C GLU A 14 -18.04 41.51 -16.77
N THR A 15 -17.78 42.09 -17.95
CA THR A 15 -17.18 41.54 -19.14
C THR A 15 -15.83 40.83 -18.88
N TYR A 16 -15.83 39.50 -18.74
CA TYR A 16 -14.65 38.66 -18.85
C TYR A 16 -14.98 37.49 -19.79
N SER A 17 -14.24 37.39 -20.88
CA SER A 17 -14.30 36.25 -21.80
C SER A 17 -13.67 35.05 -21.14
N PRO A 18 -14.39 33.96 -20.84
CA PRO A 18 -13.75 32.76 -20.32
C PRO A 18 -13.18 31.97 -21.49
N GLU A 19 -11.87 31.95 -21.58
CA GLU A 19 -11.16 30.87 -22.24
C GLU A 19 -11.61 29.55 -21.55
N SER A 20 -12.09 28.64 -22.37
CA SER A 20 -12.72 27.38 -21.94
C SER A 20 -11.73 26.56 -21.08
N ALA A 21 -11.84 26.66 -19.78
CA ALA A 21 -11.25 25.69 -18.88
C ALA A 21 -12.12 24.43 -18.92
N THR A 22 -11.70 23.45 -19.71
CA THR A 22 -12.22 22.09 -19.64
C THR A 22 -11.83 21.53 -18.28
N ALA A 23 -12.74 21.53 -17.32
CA ALA A 23 -12.56 20.81 -16.07
C ALA A 23 -12.58 19.31 -16.42
N THR A 24 -11.40 18.74 -16.55
CA THR A 24 -11.24 17.29 -16.58
C THR A 24 -11.56 16.79 -15.18
N THR A 25 -12.78 16.27 -15.00
CA THR A 25 -13.12 15.53 -13.79
C THR A 25 -12.35 14.22 -13.83
N THR A 26 -11.16 14.25 -13.25
CA THR A 26 -10.42 13.02 -12.93
C THR A 26 -11.21 12.33 -11.83
N THR A 27 -11.83 11.22 -12.14
CA THR A 27 -12.42 10.33 -11.13
C THR A 27 -11.23 9.71 -10.41
N GLU A 28 -10.89 10.24 -9.25
CA GLU A 28 -9.88 9.66 -8.37
C GLU A 28 -10.41 8.29 -7.92
N THR A 29 -9.83 7.23 -8.46
CA THR A 29 -10.14 5.86 -8.07
C THR A 29 -9.11 5.46 -7.02
N SER A 30 -9.43 5.72 -5.76
CA SER A 30 -8.70 5.15 -4.64
C SER A 30 -8.88 3.62 -4.64
N LEU A 31 -7.78 2.89 -4.60
CA LEU A 31 -7.75 1.45 -4.50
C LEU A 31 -7.39 1.05 -3.06
N THR A 32 -7.93 -0.07 -2.60
CA THR A 32 -7.62 -0.62 -1.27
C THR A 32 -6.99 -1.98 -1.42
N GLU A 33 -5.84 -2.19 -0.79
CA GLU A 33 -5.16 -3.48 -0.71
C GLU A 33 -4.95 -3.90 0.75
N LEU A 34 -5.06 -5.19 1.04
CA LEU A 34 -4.80 -5.76 2.35
C LEU A 34 -3.34 -6.20 2.44
N VAL A 35 -2.57 -5.55 3.30
CA VAL A 35 -1.16 -5.83 3.52
C VAL A 35 -0.97 -6.29 4.96
N GLY A 36 -0.52 -7.52 5.13
CA GLY A 36 -0.31 -8.10 6.47
C GLY A 36 -1.57 -8.19 7.34
N GLY A 37 -2.76 -7.90 6.78
CA GLY A 37 -4.04 -7.89 7.48
C GLY A 37 -4.61 -6.49 7.74
N GLY A 38 -3.82 -5.41 7.54
CA GLY A 38 -4.29 -4.03 7.56
C GLY A 38 -4.61 -3.49 6.16
N PRO A 39 -5.60 -2.61 6.00
CA PRO A 39 -5.91 -1.99 4.72
C PRO A 39 -4.90 -0.89 4.40
N ILE A 40 -4.46 -0.82 3.15
CA ILE A 40 -3.75 0.32 2.57
C ILE A 40 -4.62 0.88 1.46
N GLU A 41 -4.95 2.17 1.57
CA GLU A 41 -5.62 2.90 0.50
C GLU A 41 -4.58 3.66 -0.30
N TYR A 42 -4.63 3.53 -1.63
CA TYR A 42 -3.67 4.21 -2.49
C TYR A 42 -4.26 4.65 -3.82
N GLU A 43 -3.63 5.67 -4.40
CA GLU A 43 -3.80 6.12 -5.77
C GLU A 43 -2.41 6.31 -6.39
N LEU A 44 -2.18 5.71 -7.54
CA LEU A 44 -0.90 5.76 -8.25
C LEU A 44 -1.13 6.31 -9.66
N THR A 45 -0.44 7.40 -10.00
CA THR A 45 -0.58 8.04 -11.32
C THR A 45 0.69 7.96 -12.17
N CYS A 46 1.83 7.54 -11.59
CA CYS A 46 3.09 7.39 -12.32
C CYS A 46 3.30 6.01 -12.95
N SER A 47 2.36 5.08 -12.79
CA SER A 47 2.43 3.74 -13.34
C SER A 47 1.07 3.28 -13.83
N ASP A 48 1.06 2.51 -14.91
CA ASP A 48 -0.12 1.84 -15.45
C ASP A 48 -0.33 0.45 -14.81
N VAL A 49 0.64 0.00 -14.00
CA VAL A 49 0.62 -1.28 -13.28
C VAL A 49 0.38 -1.03 -11.80
N SER A 50 -0.47 -1.87 -11.19
CA SER A 50 -0.69 -1.80 -9.74
C SER A 50 0.60 -2.06 -8.98
N PRO A 51 0.87 -1.30 -7.91
CA PRO A 51 2.04 -1.51 -7.07
C PRO A 51 1.92 -2.83 -6.28
N THR A 52 3.04 -3.34 -5.80
CA THR A 52 3.08 -4.43 -4.82
C THR A 52 3.69 -3.94 -3.51
N PHE A 53 3.11 -4.37 -2.39
CA PHE A 53 3.48 -3.91 -1.06
C PHE A 53 4.15 -5.03 -0.26
N TRP A 54 5.32 -4.73 0.32
CA TRP A 54 6.12 -5.66 1.11
C TRP A 54 6.49 -5.03 2.45
N PRO A 55 5.79 -5.37 3.54
CA PRO A 55 6.19 -4.91 4.86
C PRO A 55 7.45 -5.66 5.32
N ASN A 56 8.43 -4.93 5.83
CA ASN A 56 9.65 -5.46 6.38
C ASN A 56 9.76 -5.05 7.87
N ALA A 57 9.51 -6.01 8.76
CA ALA A 57 9.53 -5.76 10.19
C ALA A 57 10.95 -5.54 10.74
N ASP A 58 11.97 -6.12 10.12
CA ASP A 58 13.34 -6.03 10.59
C ASP A 58 13.88 -4.59 10.44
N ASP A 59 13.50 -3.93 9.35
CA ASP A 59 13.88 -2.55 9.04
C ASP A 59 12.78 -1.52 9.38
N SER A 60 11.61 -1.99 9.85
CA SER A 60 10.44 -1.14 10.11
C SER A 60 9.99 -0.35 8.89
N THR A 61 10.02 -0.97 7.72
CA THR A 61 9.72 -0.38 6.41
C THR A 61 8.51 -1.01 5.75
N LEU A 62 7.83 -0.21 4.93
CA LEU A 62 6.91 -0.68 3.90
C LEU A 62 7.57 -0.41 2.55
N GLU A 63 7.97 -1.46 1.85
CA GLU A 63 8.49 -1.39 0.50
C GLU A 63 7.34 -1.45 -0.50
N ILE A 64 7.34 -0.53 -1.46
CA ILE A 64 6.33 -0.43 -2.52
C ILE A 64 7.06 -0.54 -3.85
N HIS A 65 6.86 -1.64 -4.54
CA HIS A 65 7.43 -1.84 -5.87
C HIS A 65 6.46 -1.30 -6.91
N ILE A 66 6.96 -0.42 -7.77
CA ILE A 66 6.24 0.24 -8.86
C ILE A 66 6.98 0.05 -10.17
N GLU A 67 6.28 0.25 -11.27
CA GLU A 67 6.87 0.38 -12.61
C GLU A 67 6.62 1.80 -13.10
N GLY A 68 7.48 2.75 -12.73
CA GLY A 68 7.35 4.15 -13.10
C GLY A 68 7.47 4.32 -14.62
N THR A 69 6.35 4.58 -15.29
CA THR A 69 6.29 4.79 -16.75
C THR A 69 6.23 6.26 -17.13
N ASN A 70 5.80 7.11 -16.21
CA ASN A 70 5.66 8.54 -16.38
C ASN A 70 5.86 9.27 -15.05
N ASP A 71 5.96 10.61 -15.12
CA ASP A 71 5.95 11.43 -13.91
C ASP A 71 4.54 11.52 -13.34
N GLY A 72 4.42 11.41 -12.01
CA GLY A 72 3.14 11.43 -11.32
C GLY A 72 3.32 11.45 -9.81
N ILE A 73 2.31 10.96 -9.11
CA ILE A 73 2.30 10.88 -7.65
C ILE A 73 1.79 9.52 -7.19
N LEU A 74 2.27 9.09 -6.02
CA LEU A 74 1.65 8.06 -5.19
C LEU A 74 1.01 8.78 -4.00
N THR A 75 -0.32 8.73 -3.91
CA THR A 75 -1.05 9.08 -2.68
C THR A 75 -1.32 7.79 -1.93
N ILE A 76 -0.93 7.69 -0.68
CA ILE A 76 -1.10 6.49 0.12
C ILE A 76 -1.54 6.84 1.54
N THR A 77 -2.57 6.16 2.03
CA THR A 77 -3.03 6.25 3.41
C THR A 77 -2.64 4.97 4.13
N LEU A 78 -1.79 5.12 5.15
CA LEU A 78 -1.19 4.04 5.90
C LEU A 78 -2.06 3.69 7.11
N ASP A 79 -2.24 2.39 7.36
CA ASP A 79 -2.84 1.89 8.59
C ASP A 79 -1.76 1.58 9.63
N GLU A 80 -2.01 1.96 10.89
CA GLU A 80 -1.07 1.69 11.99
C GLU A 80 -0.93 0.21 12.33
N GLU A 81 -1.82 -0.65 11.82
CA GLU A 81 -1.68 -2.09 11.89
C GLU A 81 -0.65 -2.62 10.88
N VAL A 82 -0.31 -1.84 9.86
CA VAL A 82 0.71 -2.18 8.84
C VAL A 82 2.04 -1.53 9.15
N ILE A 83 2.04 -0.21 9.39
CA ILE A 83 3.24 0.55 9.70
C ILE A 83 2.90 1.73 10.62
N LYS A 84 3.71 1.96 11.65
CA LYS A 84 3.50 3.05 12.61
C LYS A 84 4.44 4.21 12.35
N PRO A 85 3.96 5.45 12.48
CA PRO A 85 4.83 6.62 12.42
C PRO A 85 5.83 6.63 13.58
N PHE A 86 6.84 7.48 13.49
CA PHE A 86 7.69 7.82 14.63
C PHE A 86 6.91 8.57 15.71
N SER A 87 7.52 8.78 16.86
CA SER A 87 6.85 9.39 18.02
C SER A 87 6.38 10.83 17.81
N ASP A 88 6.94 11.50 16.81
CA ASP A 88 6.54 12.85 16.36
C ASP A 88 5.46 12.84 15.26
N GLY A 89 5.01 11.65 14.86
CA GLY A 89 4.02 11.43 13.81
C GLY A 89 4.60 11.38 12.40
N SER A 90 5.92 11.49 12.24
CA SER A 90 6.58 11.51 10.93
C SER A 90 6.85 10.12 10.35
N PHE A 91 7.08 10.08 9.05
CA PHE A 91 7.68 8.97 8.30
C PHE A 91 8.88 9.48 7.52
N PHE A 92 9.82 8.60 7.18
CA PHE A 92 10.84 8.87 6.17
C PHE A 92 10.48 8.15 4.87
N VAL A 93 10.78 8.78 3.75
CA VAL A 93 10.49 8.23 2.42
C VAL A 93 11.78 8.16 1.60
N PHE A 94 12.00 7.00 0.97
CA PHE A 94 13.08 6.78 0.03
C PHE A 94 12.50 6.38 -1.32
N VAL A 95 13.08 6.87 -2.40
CA VAL A 95 12.77 6.45 -3.77
C VAL A 95 14.06 5.91 -4.39
N ASN A 96 14.02 4.66 -4.85
CA ASN A 96 15.19 3.94 -5.36
C ASN A 96 16.41 3.96 -4.40
N GLY A 97 16.16 4.02 -3.07
CA GLY A 97 17.20 4.05 -2.04
C GLY A 97 17.75 5.46 -1.74
N GLU A 98 17.23 6.51 -2.35
CA GLU A 98 17.58 7.90 -2.04
C GLU A 98 16.46 8.53 -1.20
N GLU A 99 16.84 9.16 -0.06
CA GLU A 99 15.89 9.87 0.78
C GLU A 99 15.31 11.07 0.04
N VAL A 100 13.97 11.17 0.02
CA VAL A 100 13.23 12.30 -0.57
C VAL A 100 12.57 13.12 0.52
N GLN A 101 12.55 14.44 0.35
CA GLN A 101 11.97 15.38 1.31
C GLN A 101 10.86 16.24 0.68
N ASP A 102 10.60 16.08 -0.60
CA ASP A 102 9.60 16.82 -1.35
C ASP A 102 8.22 16.12 -1.37
N PHE A 103 7.98 15.18 -0.45
CA PHE A 103 6.67 14.60 -0.24
C PHE A 103 5.84 15.44 0.75
N VAL A 104 4.51 15.32 0.68
CA VAL A 104 3.58 15.94 1.63
C VAL A 104 3.02 14.86 2.54
N GLN A 105 2.98 15.16 3.83
CA GLN A 105 2.37 14.28 4.83
C GLN A 105 1.22 15.01 5.53
N ASP A 106 0.04 14.37 5.60
CA ASP A 106 -1.11 14.78 6.38
C ASP A 106 -1.59 13.60 7.24
N GLY A 107 -1.19 13.58 8.50
CA GLY A 107 -1.40 12.43 9.38
C GLY A 107 -0.75 11.17 8.83
N ASN A 108 -1.56 10.15 8.53
CA ASN A 108 -1.11 8.89 7.95
C ASN A 108 -1.20 8.86 6.42
N THR A 109 -1.57 9.96 5.79
CA THR A 109 -1.61 10.08 4.33
C THR A 109 -0.34 10.75 3.83
N LEU A 110 0.32 10.10 2.87
CA LEU A 110 1.52 10.58 2.20
C LEU A 110 1.22 10.82 0.72
N ILE A 111 1.70 11.95 0.19
CA ILE A 111 1.67 12.28 -1.23
C ILE A 111 3.12 12.35 -1.70
N ILE A 112 3.56 11.34 -2.42
CA ILE A 112 4.95 11.11 -2.80
C ILE A 112 5.09 11.32 -4.30
N PRO A 113 5.90 12.28 -4.77
CA PRO A 113 6.19 12.40 -6.19
C PRO A 113 6.99 11.19 -6.68
N CYS A 114 6.63 10.68 -7.84
CA CYS A 114 7.33 9.59 -8.52
C CYS A 114 7.54 9.92 -10.00
N LYS A 115 8.57 9.33 -10.60
CA LYS A 115 9.03 9.65 -11.94
C LYS A 115 9.12 8.41 -12.81
N ALA A 116 9.18 8.63 -14.10
CA ALA A 116 9.53 7.57 -15.05
C ALA A 116 10.89 6.96 -14.68
N GLY A 117 10.94 5.64 -14.53
CA GLY A 117 12.12 4.89 -14.13
C GLY A 117 12.22 4.60 -12.63
N ASP A 118 11.29 5.10 -11.80
CA ASP A 118 11.23 4.71 -10.41
C ASP A 118 10.69 3.28 -10.29
N GLU A 119 11.37 2.48 -9.48
CA GLU A 119 11.06 1.05 -9.31
C GLU A 119 10.65 0.72 -7.86
N LYS A 120 11.14 1.49 -6.90
CA LYS A 120 10.90 1.22 -5.49
C LYS A 120 10.71 2.49 -4.66
N ILE A 121 9.66 2.51 -3.86
CA ILE A 121 9.41 3.50 -2.82
C ILE A 121 9.45 2.78 -1.47
N GLU A 122 10.19 3.31 -0.51
CA GLU A 122 10.29 2.77 0.85
C GLU A 122 9.78 3.81 1.84
N ILE A 123 8.82 3.42 2.65
CA ILE A 123 8.30 4.24 3.74
C ILE A 123 8.81 3.64 5.04
N VAL A 124 9.57 4.41 5.80
CA VAL A 124 10.19 4.00 7.06
C VAL A 124 9.40 4.58 8.22
N GLY A 125 8.99 3.73 9.13
CA GLY A 125 8.30 4.09 10.36
C GLY A 125 9.03 3.60 11.61
N SER A 126 8.35 3.65 12.75
CA SER A 126 8.89 3.12 14.00
C SER A 126 8.66 1.61 14.16
N TRP A 127 7.77 1.05 13.40
CA TRP A 127 7.42 -0.36 13.39
C TRP A 127 6.67 -0.71 12.09
N ALA A 128 6.91 -1.90 11.56
CA ALA A 128 6.13 -2.47 10.47
C ALA A 128 5.69 -3.90 10.82
N ILE A 129 4.54 -4.32 10.27
CA ILE A 129 4.00 -5.65 10.51
C ILE A 129 4.92 -6.70 9.89
N PRO A 130 5.22 -7.82 10.60
CA PRO A 130 5.97 -8.92 10.02
C PRO A 130 5.18 -9.59 8.90
N GLU A 131 5.87 -9.96 7.83
CA GLU A 131 5.29 -10.78 6.77
C GLU A 131 5.10 -12.21 7.25
N PHE A 132 3.94 -12.51 7.84
CA PHE A 132 3.66 -13.83 8.42
C PHE A 132 3.55 -14.96 7.38
N GLY A 133 3.37 -14.66 6.11
CA GLY A 133 3.17 -15.65 5.05
C GLY A 133 4.29 -16.69 4.99
N THR A 134 5.53 -16.26 4.96
CA THR A 134 6.70 -17.14 4.86
C THR A 134 6.94 -17.92 6.16
N ILE A 135 6.82 -17.26 7.32
CA ILE A 135 7.02 -17.89 8.62
C ILE A 135 5.92 -18.90 8.91
N ALA A 136 4.67 -18.56 8.66
CA ALA A 136 3.54 -19.48 8.85
C ALA A 136 3.65 -20.70 7.92
N ALA A 137 4.05 -20.49 6.66
CA ALA A 137 4.29 -21.58 5.71
C ALA A 137 5.44 -22.51 6.18
N MET A 138 6.54 -21.95 6.66
CA MET A 138 7.67 -22.74 7.20
C MET A 138 7.27 -23.55 8.44
N ILE A 139 6.53 -22.94 9.37
CA ILE A 139 6.04 -23.65 10.57
C ILE A 139 5.10 -24.78 10.16
N LEU A 140 4.20 -24.54 9.19
CA LEU A 140 3.28 -25.55 8.69
C LEU A 140 4.02 -26.72 8.04
N VAL A 141 5.02 -26.45 7.20
CA VAL A 141 5.86 -27.47 6.56
C VAL A 141 6.59 -28.31 7.61
N VAL A 142 7.22 -27.66 8.59
CA VAL A 142 7.92 -28.37 9.69
C VAL A 142 6.94 -29.22 10.51
N ALA A 143 5.75 -28.72 10.81
CA ALA A 143 4.73 -29.45 11.53
C ALA A 143 4.26 -30.70 10.75
N ILE A 144 4.02 -30.57 9.45
CA ILE A 144 3.62 -31.70 8.59
C ILE A 144 4.75 -32.76 8.53
N VAL A 145 5.99 -32.35 8.32
CA VAL A 145 7.15 -33.25 8.29
C VAL A 145 7.31 -33.96 9.62
N ALA A 146 7.15 -33.25 10.75
CA ALA A 146 7.21 -33.84 12.08
C ALA A 146 6.11 -34.91 12.29
N ILE A 147 4.88 -34.62 11.87
CA ILE A 147 3.75 -35.58 11.97
C ILE A 147 4.04 -36.81 11.13
N ILE A 148 4.52 -36.67 9.91
CA ILE A 148 4.88 -37.79 9.03
C ILE A 148 6.00 -38.64 9.65
N ALA A 149 7.05 -38.00 10.18
CA ALA A 149 8.18 -38.69 10.79
C ALA A 149 7.77 -39.48 12.04
N VAL A 150 6.92 -38.90 12.90
CA VAL A 150 6.38 -39.58 14.09
C VAL A 150 5.45 -40.70 13.68
N SER A 151 4.56 -40.49 12.71
CA SER A 151 3.64 -41.52 12.22
C SER A 151 4.37 -42.70 11.60
N ALA A 152 5.46 -42.47 10.85
CA ALA A 152 6.31 -43.49 10.26
C ALA A 152 7.05 -44.32 11.35
N LYS A 153 7.46 -43.67 12.44
CA LYS A 153 8.24 -44.31 13.51
C LYS A 153 7.38 -45.09 14.48
N THR A 154 6.13 -44.65 14.71
CA THR A 154 5.23 -45.27 15.71
C THR A 154 4.43 -46.45 15.18
N LYS A 155 4.48 -46.78 13.84
CA LYS A 155 3.67 -47.84 13.22
C LYS A 155 2.29 -47.92 13.85
N LEU A 156 1.53 -46.81 13.79
CA LEU A 156 0.15 -46.78 14.28
C LEU A 156 -0.67 -47.73 13.42
N SER A 157 -0.73 -48.97 13.87
CA SER A 157 -1.62 -50.00 13.32
C SER A 157 -3.05 -49.64 13.78
N LEU A 158 -3.73 -48.89 12.97
CA LEU A 158 -5.18 -48.60 13.08
C LEU A 158 -5.99 -49.82 12.56
N VAL A 159 -5.57 -51.04 12.89
CA VAL A 159 -6.38 -52.24 12.58
C VAL A 159 -7.17 -52.59 13.86
N PRO A 160 -8.49 -52.38 13.87
CA PRO A 160 -9.30 -52.94 14.96
C PRO A 160 -9.21 -54.47 14.90
N ARG A 161 -8.69 -55.08 15.93
CA ARG A 161 -8.83 -56.55 16.13
C ARG A 161 -10.25 -56.79 16.58
N TYR A 162 -11.02 -57.43 15.69
CA TYR A 162 -12.24 -58.13 16.09
C TYR A 162 -11.87 -59.50 16.67
#